data_666bd1d5e3f8febf936abd98362c2513
#
_entry.id   666bd1d5e3f8febf936abd98362c2513
#
_cell.length_a   1.000
_cell.length_b   1.000
_cell.length_c   1.000
_cell.angle_alpha   90.00
_cell.angle_beta   90.00
_cell.angle_gamma   90.00
#
_symmetry.space_group_name_H-M   'P 1'
#
loop_
_entity.id
_entity.type
_entity.pdbx_description
1 polymer ?
#
loop_
_entity_poly.entity_id
_entity_poly.type
_entity_poly.pdbx_seq_one_letter_code
_entity_poly.pdbx_strand_id
1 'polypeptide(L)'
;MNTFSSITNFLFHPSYTQHHSPIVLCDFDGTISVKDVTDTLLSHFGQEGCDELETLWVNGEIGSQECMSKQIALMDASLDELNEVLSQIEIDPDFKSFIDYTEQNNIPVHIVSDGLDYAIEFILKRHGIKQLPIFANKLLHNNARSWRLEFPYANKNCIKKSGNCKCNHVKKQKYFPQILYVGDGTSDYCVSHNVDFVFAKDKLVNYCEKNSIAHTQITSFADVTTALEQAQQAVIPVMMVKE
;
A
#
# COMPACT_ATOMS: atom_id res chain seq x y z
N MET A 1 -11.37 -21.47 13.41
CA MET A 1 -12.74 -21.04 13.04
C MET A 1 -12.64 -20.33 11.72
N ASN A 2 -13.47 -20.68 10.73
CA ASN A 2 -13.29 -20.31 9.32
C ASN A 2 -13.31 -18.78 9.09
N THR A 3 -12.13 -18.19 8.95
CA THR A 3 -11.93 -16.78 8.58
C THR A 3 -12.49 -16.42 7.21
N PHE A 4 -12.56 -17.38 6.29
CA PHE A 4 -13.09 -17.19 4.91
C PHE A 4 -14.62 -16.99 4.85
N SER A 5 -15.39 -17.52 5.81
CA SER A 5 -16.84 -17.29 5.86
C SER A 5 -17.22 -15.83 6.17
N SER A 6 -16.31 -15.04 6.73
CA SER A 6 -16.55 -13.63 7.03
C SER A 6 -16.41 -12.72 5.81
N ILE A 7 -15.50 -13.03 4.88
CA ILE A 7 -15.27 -12.24 3.66
C ILE A 7 -16.47 -12.30 2.73
N THR A 8 -17.02 -13.50 2.48
CA THR A 8 -18.14 -13.72 1.57
C THR A 8 -19.40 -12.96 2.04
N ASN A 9 -19.66 -12.94 3.34
CA ASN A 9 -20.78 -12.20 3.89
C ASN A 9 -20.57 -10.67 3.89
N PHE A 10 -19.33 -10.22 3.89
CA PHE A 10 -19.00 -8.81 3.94
C PHE A 10 -18.96 -8.14 2.55
N LEU A 11 -18.29 -8.77 1.57
CA LEU A 11 -18.06 -8.16 0.25
C LEU A 11 -19.31 -8.10 -0.64
N PHE A 12 -20.37 -8.89 -0.33
CA PHE A 12 -21.57 -9.00 -1.19
C PHE A 12 -22.86 -9.03 -0.41
N HIS A 13 -23.08 -8.04 0.46
CA HIS A 13 -24.40 -7.86 1.04
C HIS A 13 -25.41 -7.52 -0.08
N PRO A 14 -26.61 -8.15 -0.11
CA PRO A 14 -27.61 -8.01 -1.19
C PRO A 14 -28.12 -6.59 -1.45
N SER A 15 -27.75 -5.63 -0.62
CA SER A 15 -28.09 -4.21 -0.76
C SER A 15 -27.23 -3.49 -1.82
N TYR A 16 -26.16 -4.09 -2.30
CA TYR A 16 -25.28 -3.48 -3.31
C TYR A 16 -25.73 -3.89 -4.70
N THR A 17 -26.42 -2.99 -5.37
CA THR A 17 -26.96 -3.19 -6.73
C THR A 17 -25.85 -3.24 -7.77
N GLN A 18 -25.99 -4.09 -8.67
CA GLN A 18 -25.38 -4.62 -9.90
C GLN A 18 -24.27 -3.85 -10.66
N HIS A 19 -23.74 -2.68 -10.26
CA HIS A 19 -22.91 -1.89 -11.20
C HIS A 19 -21.61 -1.29 -10.67
N HIS A 20 -21.18 -1.58 -9.44
CA HIS A 20 -19.95 -0.96 -8.93
C HIS A 20 -19.05 -1.99 -8.25
N SER A 21 -17.91 -2.28 -8.89
CA SER A 21 -16.82 -3.06 -8.29
C SER A 21 -16.20 -2.33 -7.09
N PRO A 22 -15.67 -3.05 -6.10
CA PRO A 22 -14.88 -2.43 -5.03
C PRO A 22 -13.62 -1.78 -5.62
N ILE A 23 -12.96 -0.93 -4.84
CA ILE A 23 -11.60 -0.46 -5.13
C ILE A 23 -10.62 -1.10 -4.16
N VAL A 24 -9.43 -1.45 -4.64
CA VAL A 24 -8.32 -1.89 -3.79
C VAL A 24 -7.31 -0.76 -3.64
N LEU A 25 -7.05 -0.34 -2.42
CA LEU A 25 -5.93 0.53 -2.08
C LEU A 25 -4.82 -0.34 -1.52
N CYS A 26 -3.61 -0.22 -2.03
CA CYS A 26 -2.51 -1.10 -1.70
C CYS A 26 -1.29 -0.29 -1.26
N ASP A 27 -0.68 -0.65 -0.13
CA ASP A 27 0.65 -0.19 0.22
C ASP A 27 1.70 -0.78 -0.71
N PHE A 28 2.91 -0.24 -0.69
CA PHE A 28 4.00 -0.71 -1.53
C PHE A 28 5.10 -1.42 -0.72
N ASP A 29 5.73 -0.71 0.21
CA ASP A 29 6.87 -1.20 0.98
C ASP A 29 6.44 -2.32 1.95
N GLY A 30 7.10 -3.49 1.89
CA GLY A 30 6.72 -4.67 2.68
C GLY A 30 5.41 -5.36 2.24
N THR A 31 4.65 -4.73 1.37
CA THR A 31 3.34 -5.24 0.88
C THR A 31 3.46 -5.76 -0.55
N ILE A 32 3.74 -4.88 -1.53
CA ILE A 32 4.04 -5.25 -2.92
C ILE A 32 5.51 -5.62 -3.04
N SER A 33 6.42 -4.77 -2.58
CA SER A 33 7.84 -5.12 -2.48
C SER A 33 8.08 -6.07 -1.32
N VAL A 34 9.01 -7.01 -1.51
CA VAL A 34 9.38 -8.00 -0.46
C VAL A 34 10.10 -7.32 0.71
N LYS A 35 10.85 -6.24 0.41
CA LYS A 35 11.58 -5.43 1.40
C LYS A 35 11.11 -3.99 1.35
N ASP A 36 11.29 -3.26 2.45
CA ASP A 36 11.16 -1.82 2.44
C ASP A 36 12.21 -1.20 1.51
N VAL A 37 11.74 -0.46 0.51
CA VAL A 37 12.60 0.14 -0.52
C VAL A 37 13.35 1.35 0.02
N THR A 38 12.69 2.17 0.82
CA THR A 38 13.29 3.35 1.42
C THR A 38 14.40 2.93 2.39
N ASP A 39 14.16 1.96 3.26
CA ASP A 39 15.16 1.40 4.17
C ASP A 39 16.34 0.78 3.38
N THR A 40 16.04 0.08 2.28
CA THR A 40 17.09 -0.48 1.43
C THR A 40 17.98 0.61 0.83
N LEU A 41 17.41 1.69 0.31
CA LEU A 41 18.19 2.81 -0.25
C LEU A 41 19.00 3.52 0.83
N LEU A 42 18.43 3.77 2.01
CA LEU A 42 19.13 4.41 3.12
C LEU A 42 20.27 3.55 3.66
N SER A 43 20.13 2.22 3.65
CA SER A 43 21.21 1.31 4.06
C SER A 43 22.40 1.31 3.09
N HIS A 44 22.19 1.66 1.82
CA HIS A 44 23.26 1.74 0.81
C HIS A 44 23.88 3.14 0.73
N PHE A 45 23.08 4.18 0.86
CA PHE A 45 23.46 5.54 0.49
C PHE A 45 23.28 6.57 1.61
N GLY A 46 22.65 6.19 2.73
CA GLY A 46 22.44 7.06 3.88
C GLY A 46 23.76 7.43 4.54
N GLN A 47 23.93 8.71 4.83
CA GLN A 47 25.09 9.22 5.58
C GLN A 47 24.82 9.22 7.09
N GLU A 48 25.85 9.57 7.88
CA GLU A 48 25.74 9.74 9.33
C GLU A 48 24.55 10.64 9.70
N GLY A 49 23.78 10.21 10.69
CA GLY A 49 22.55 10.89 11.16
C GLY A 49 21.25 10.21 10.73
N CYS A 50 21.25 9.25 9.78
CA CYS A 50 20.05 8.54 9.38
C CYS A 50 19.46 7.68 10.50
N ASP A 51 20.30 6.98 11.27
CA ASP A 51 19.86 6.09 12.35
C ASP A 51 19.29 6.87 13.53
N GLU A 52 19.84 8.06 13.81
CA GLU A 52 19.31 8.96 14.82
C GLU A 52 17.92 9.49 14.46
N LEU A 53 17.71 9.82 13.18
CA LEU A 53 16.40 10.24 12.68
C LEU A 53 15.36 9.13 12.78
N GLU A 54 15.76 7.89 12.45
CA GLU A 54 14.91 6.70 12.62
C GLU A 54 14.52 6.52 14.08
N THR A 55 15.49 6.64 14.99
CA THR A 55 15.25 6.54 16.44
C THR A 55 14.23 7.59 16.91
N LEU A 56 14.35 8.84 16.48
CA LEU A 56 13.41 9.92 16.82
C LEU A 56 12.00 9.63 16.30
N TRP A 57 11.88 9.07 15.11
CA TRP A 57 10.59 8.69 14.54
C TRP A 57 9.95 7.50 15.29
N VAL A 58 10.71 6.46 15.58
CA VAL A 58 10.24 5.29 16.34
C VAL A 58 9.75 5.69 17.73
N ASN A 59 10.45 6.63 18.38
CA ASN A 59 10.06 7.18 19.68
C ASN A 59 8.84 8.13 19.59
N GLY A 60 8.39 8.50 18.38
CA GLY A 60 7.28 9.42 18.16
C GLY A 60 7.61 10.89 18.38
N GLU A 61 8.88 11.26 18.46
CA GLU A 61 9.35 12.63 18.65
C GLU A 61 9.19 13.46 17.37
N ILE A 62 9.36 12.82 16.20
CA ILE A 62 9.11 13.41 14.89
C ILE A 62 8.11 12.55 14.09
N GLY A 63 7.47 13.15 13.09
CA GLY A 63 6.60 12.42 12.16
C GLY A 63 7.39 11.77 11.00
N SER A 64 6.77 10.79 10.28
CA SER A 64 7.44 10.15 9.14
C SER A 64 7.82 11.14 8.04
N GLN A 65 7.02 12.18 7.80
CA GLN A 65 7.32 13.24 6.84
C GLN A 65 8.64 13.93 7.15
N GLU A 66 8.87 14.30 8.40
CA GLU A 66 10.10 14.98 8.84
C GLU A 66 11.28 14.02 8.79
N CYS A 67 11.11 12.80 9.29
CA CYS A 67 12.14 11.76 9.28
C CYS A 67 12.64 11.50 7.86
N MET A 68 11.75 11.10 6.95
CA MET A 68 12.09 10.78 5.57
C MET A 68 12.68 11.98 4.83
N SER A 69 12.14 13.19 5.04
CA SER A 69 12.69 14.40 4.40
C SER A 69 14.16 14.62 4.74
N LYS A 70 14.53 14.42 6.01
CA LYS A 70 15.90 14.58 6.49
C LYS A 70 16.80 13.43 6.06
N GLN A 71 16.32 12.18 6.15
CA GLN A 71 17.06 10.99 5.72
C GLN A 71 17.38 11.02 4.22
N ILE A 72 16.41 11.37 3.38
CA ILE A 72 16.63 11.46 1.92
C ILE A 72 17.60 12.61 1.56
N ALA A 73 17.58 13.70 2.32
CA ALA A 73 18.56 14.80 2.14
C ALA A 73 19.99 14.39 2.52
N LEU A 74 20.16 13.37 3.36
CA LEU A 74 21.44 12.76 3.72
C LEU A 74 21.88 11.64 2.75
N MET A 75 21.09 11.29 1.75
CA MET A 75 21.52 10.30 0.73
C MET A 75 22.57 10.89 -0.21
N ASP A 76 23.64 10.15 -0.42
CA ASP A 76 24.67 10.42 -1.43
C ASP A 76 24.70 9.32 -2.48
N ALA A 77 23.91 9.50 -3.53
CA ALA A 77 23.81 8.55 -4.66
C ALA A 77 23.57 9.27 -5.97
N SER A 78 24.24 8.85 -7.03
CA SER A 78 23.87 9.19 -8.40
C SER A 78 22.59 8.46 -8.82
N LEU A 79 21.96 8.90 -9.89
CA LEU A 79 20.78 8.22 -10.45
C LEU A 79 21.09 6.78 -10.89
N ASP A 80 22.28 6.54 -11.45
CA ASP A 80 22.68 5.21 -11.92
C ASP A 80 22.87 4.24 -10.74
N GLU A 81 23.52 4.68 -9.67
CA GLU A 81 23.68 3.89 -8.43
C GLU A 81 22.32 3.59 -7.79
N LEU A 82 21.41 4.60 -7.73
CA LEU A 82 20.05 4.40 -7.24
C LEU A 82 19.33 3.32 -8.07
N ASN A 83 19.38 3.43 -9.41
CA ASN A 83 18.74 2.49 -10.31
C ASN A 83 19.34 1.07 -10.20
N GLU A 84 20.63 0.95 -9.95
CA GLU A 84 21.28 -0.34 -9.72
C GLU A 84 20.69 -1.05 -8.51
N VAL A 85 20.56 -0.35 -7.38
CA VAL A 85 19.92 -0.92 -6.15
C VAL A 85 18.44 -1.22 -6.41
N LEU A 86 17.70 -0.31 -7.02
CA LEU A 86 16.29 -0.53 -7.33
C LEU A 86 16.06 -1.71 -8.29
N SER A 87 17.05 -2.01 -9.16
CA SER A 87 16.98 -3.15 -10.07
C SER A 87 17.01 -4.51 -9.37
N GLN A 88 17.44 -4.56 -8.12
CA GLN A 88 17.54 -5.78 -7.31
C GLN A 88 16.33 -5.98 -6.38
N ILE A 89 15.43 -5.01 -6.32
CA ILE A 89 14.22 -5.12 -5.49
C ILE A 89 13.25 -6.11 -6.11
N GLU A 90 12.91 -7.13 -5.35
CA GLU A 90 11.90 -8.11 -5.72
C GLU A 90 10.52 -7.67 -5.21
N ILE A 91 9.49 -8.02 -5.97
CA ILE A 91 8.08 -7.87 -5.56
C ILE A 91 7.45 -9.22 -5.30
N ASP A 92 6.31 -9.22 -4.64
CA ASP A 92 5.47 -10.40 -4.47
C ASP A 92 5.22 -11.06 -5.84
N PRO A 93 5.58 -12.33 -6.02
CA PRO A 93 5.52 -13.01 -7.33
C PRO A 93 4.11 -13.09 -7.91
N ASP A 94 3.09 -13.04 -7.05
CA ASP A 94 1.69 -13.14 -7.44
C ASP A 94 1.06 -11.77 -7.73
N PHE A 95 1.79 -10.65 -7.48
CA PHE A 95 1.24 -9.31 -7.67
C PHE A 95 0.85 -9.04 -9.12
N LYS A 96 1.66 -9.48 -10.09
CA LYS A 96 1.31 -9.30 -11.51
C LYS A 96 0.03 -10.04 -11.87
N SER A 97 -0.10 -11.30 -11.44
CA SER A 97 -1.31 -12.11 -11.69
C SER A 97 -2.55 -11.51 -11.02
N PHE A 98 -2.38 -10.93 -9.82
CA PHE A 98 -3.43 -10.17 -9.15
C PHE A 98 -3.88 -8.96 -9.96
N ILE A 99 -2.94 -8.17 -10.53
CA ILE A 99 -3.28 -7.03 -11.40
C ILE A 99 -4.02 -7.50 -12.66
N ASP A 100 -3.52 -8.55 -13.33
CA ASP A 100 -4.18 -9.13 -14.50
C ASP A 100 -5.63 -9.57 -14.17
N TYR A 101 -5.85 -10.18 -13.00
CA TYR A 101 -7.17 -10.57 -12.50
C TYR A 101 -8.07 -9.35 -12.23
N THR A 102 -7.57 -8.34 -11.56
CA THR A 102 -8.35 -7.14 -11.21
C THR A 102 -8.76 -6.35 -12.44
N GLU A 103 -7.89 -6.24 -13.45
CA GLU A 103 -8.19 -5.62 -14.74
C GLU A 103 -9.33 -6.37 -15.46
N GLN A 104 -9.26 -7.71 -15.54
CA GLN A 104 -10.30 -8.55 -16.17
C GLN A 104 -11.66 -8.42 -15.48
N ASN A 105 -11.67 -8.13 -14.18
CA ASN A 105 -12.89 -8.02 -13.38
C ASN A 105 -13.31 -6.56 -13.11
N ASN A 106 -12.68 -5.58 -13.75
CA ASN A 106 -12.93 -4.14 -13.58
C ASN A 106 -12.86 -3.69 -12.11
N ILE A 107 -11.88 -4.20 -11.36
CA ILE A 107 -11.58 -3.82 -9.99
C ILE A 107 -10.40 -2.84 -10.01
N PRO A 108 -10.61 -1.54 -9.77
CA PRO A 108 -9.51 -0.57 -9.73
C PRO A 108 -8.54 -0.86 -8.59
N VAL A 109 -7.23 -0.75 -8.88
CA VAL A 109 -6.16 -0.87 -7.88
C VAL A 109 -5.37 0.43 -7.86
N HIS A 110 -5.24 1.05 -6.69
CA HIS A 110 -4.41 2.24 -6.49
C HIS A 110 -3.30 1.93 -5.48
N ILE A 111 -2.08 2.31 -5.79
CA ILE A 111 -0.95 2.25 -4.86
C ILE A 111 -0.96 3.52 -4.01
N VAL A 112 -0.96 3.36 -2.68
CA VAL A 112 -0.98 4.45 -1.71
C VAL A 112 0.13 4.20 -0.68
N SER A 113 1.32 4.72 -0.96
CA SER A 113 2.54 4.44 -0.20
C SER A 113 3.12 5.71 0.45
N ASP A 114 3.70 5.58 1.63
CA ASP A 114 4.55 6.64 2.23
C ASP A 114 5.99 6.60 1.67
N GLY A 115 6.29 5.69 0.73
CA GLY A 115 7.56 5.56 0.02
C GLY A 115 7.73 6.57 -1.12
N LEU A 116 8.61 6.22 -2.07
CA LEU A 116 9.15 7.11 -3.12
C LEU A 116 8.53 6.78 -4.49
N ASP A 117 7.86 7.76 -5.12
CA ASP A 117 7.17 7.60 -6.41
C ASP A 117 8.11 7.05 -7.50
N TYR A 118 9.29 7.64 -7.65
CA TYR A 118 10.29 7.20 -8.63
C TYR A 118 10.67 5.74 -8.45
N ALA A 119 10.93 5.31 -7.21
CA ALA A 119 11.32 3.95 -6.91
C ALA A 119 10.20 2.95 -7.24
N ILE A 120 8.96 3.28 -6.85
CA ILE A 120 7.78 2.48 -7.14
C ILE A 120 7.59 2.32 -8.65
N GLU A 121 7.62 3.42 -9.41
CA GLU A 121 7.48 3.39 -10.87
C GLU A 121 8.57 2.57 -11.54
N PHE A 122 9.84 2.73 -11.11
CA PHE A 122 10.98 2.00 -11.65
C PHE A 122 10.83 0.49 -11.43
N ILE A 123 10.50 0.07 -10.20
CA ILE A 123 10.35 -1.34 -9.84
C ILE A 123 9.18 -1.97 -10.60
N LEU A 124 8.01 -1.34 -10.60
CA LEU A 124 6.84 -1.86 -11.31
C LEU A 124 7.10 -2.00 -12.81
N LYS A 125 7.74 -1.01 -13.43
CA LYS A 125 8.11 -1.05 -14.84
C LYS A 125 9.04 -2.22 -15.16
N ARG A 126 10.02 -2.48 -14.31
CA ARG A 126 10.96 -3.61 -14.45
C ARG A 126 10.20 -4.96 -14.41
N HIS A 127 9.18 -5.08 -13.58
CA HIS A 127 8.33 -6.28 -13.49
C HIS A 127 7.21 -6.33 -14.55
N GLY A 128 7.20 -5.41 -15.52
CA GLY A 128 6.23 -5.39 -16.62
C GLY A 128 4.83 -4.94 -16.20
N ILE A 129 4.69 -4.32 -15.02
CA ILE A 129 3.44 -3.75 -14.53
C ILE A 129 3.38 -2.29 -14.94
N LYS A 130 2.32 -1.90 -15.66
CA LYS A 130 2.16 -0.55 -16.21
C LYS A 130 0.85 0.07 -15.73
N GLN A 131 0.85 1.41 -15.67
CA GLN A 131 -0.35 2.25 -15.59
C GLN A 131 -1.23 2.09 -14.33
N LEU A 132 -0.65 1.70 -13.19
CA LEU A 132 -1.36 1.81 -11.93
C LEU A 132 -1.30 3.27 -11.43
N PRO A 133 -2.39 3.81 -10.88
CA PRO A 133 -2.35 5.08 -10.15
C PRO A 133 -1.46 4.94 -8.90
N ILE A 134 -0.42 5.77 -8.82
CA ILE A 134 0.53 5.78 -7.72
C ILE A 134 0.38 7.10 -6.96
N PHE A 135 0.14 7.00 -5.68
CA PHE A 135 0.09 8.12 -4.74
C PHE A 135 1.18 7.91 -3.69
N ALA A 136 2.31 8.56 -3.88
CA ALA A 136 3.52 8.42 -3.06
C ALA A 136 4.24 9.76 -2.88
N ASN A 137 5.26 9.81 -2.03
CA ASN A 137 6.09 10.99 -1.87
C ASN A 137 6.97 11.17 -3.10
N LYS A 138 7.15 12.42 -3.53
CA LYS A 138 7.84 12.72 -4.78
C LYS A 138 9.33 12.86 -4.55
N LEU A 139 10.11 11.95 -5.14
CA LEU A 139 11.56 11.98 -5.11
C LEU A 139 12.11 12.89 -6.20
N LEU A 140 12.93 13.87 -5.84
CA LEU A 140 13.50 14.84 -6.76
C LEU A 140 15.02 14.93 -6.63
N HIS A 141 15.69 15.00 -7.77
CA HIS A 141 17.10 15.37 -7.83
C HIS A 141 17.29 16.81 -7.41
N ASN A 142 18.25 17.03 -6.54
CA ASN A 142 18.68 18.37 -6.16
C ASN A 142 19.96 18.75 -6.92
N ASN A 143 20.88 17.77 -7.08
CA ASN A 143 22.07 17.85 -7.92
C ASN A 143 22.51 16.41 -8.30
N ALA A 144 23.70 16.23 -8.85
CA ALA A 144 24.18 14.94 -9.37
C ALA A 144 24.12 13.78 -8.35
N ARG A 145 24.20 14.07 -7.04
CA ARG A 145 24.25 13.04 -5.98
C ARG A 145 23.34 13.32 -4.79
N SER A 146 22.60 14.42 -4.76
CA SER A 146 21.72 14.74 -3.64
C SER A 146 20.25 14.77 -4.04
N TRP A 147 19.39 14.44 -3.07
CA TRP A 147 17.98 14.20 -3.28
C TRP A 147 17.14 15.02 -2.29
N ARG A 148 15.89 15.24 -2.61
CA ARG A 148 14.90 15.84 -1.74
C ARG A 148 13.52 15.25 -1.98
N LEU A 149 12.64 15.39 -0.99
CA LEU A 149 11.25 14.97 -1.12
C LEU A 149 10.31 16.17 -1.22
N GLU A 150 9.27 15.98 -2.02
CA GLU A 150 8.03 16.75 -1.93
C GLU A 150 6.90 15.84 -1.48
N PHE A 151 5.94 16.40 -0.75
CA PHE A 151 4.86 15.67 -0.10
C PHE A 151 3.49 16.14 -0.62
N PRO A 152 3.12 15.77 -1.86
CA PRO A 152 1.91 16.28 -2.51
C PRO A 152 0.62 15.82 -1.81
N TYR A 153 0.71 14.77 -0.99
CA TYR A 153 -0.43 14.17 -0.31
C TYR A 153 -0.38 14.31 1.21
N ALA A 154 0.53 15.13 1.74
CA ALA A 154 0.57 15.45 3.15
C ALA A 154 -0.73 16.14 3.60
N ASN A 155 -1.14 15.82 4.82
CA ASN A 155 -2.34 16.40 5.41
C ASN A 155 -1.99 17.03 6.77
N LYS A 156 -2.22 18.33 6.90
CA LYS A 156 -1.94 19.09 8.15
C LYS A 156 -2.68 18.52 9.37
N ASN A 157 -3.80 17.84 9.15
CA ASN A 157 -4.59 17.20 10.19
C ASN A 157 -4.22 15.72 10.42
N CYS A 158 -3.15 15.23 9.80
CA CYS A 158 -2.68 13.86 10.02
C CYS A 158 -2.05 13.73 11.41
N ILE A 159 -2.63 12.87 12.27
CA ILE A 159 -2.14 12.64 13.64
C ILE A 159 -0.71 12.08 13.63
N LYS A 160 -0.39 11.25 12.63
CA LYS A 160 0.94 10.64 12.46
C LYS A 160 1.93 11.55 11.74
N LYS A 161 1.50 12.72 11.27
CA LYS A 161 2.32 13.65 10.46
C LYS A 161 3.06 12.92 9.33
N SER A 162 2.34 12.03 8.62
CA SER A 162 2.91 11.26 7.51
C SER A 162 3.06 12.12 6.25
N GLY A 163 4.05 11.77 5.44
CA GLY A 163 4.31 12.42 4.16
C GLY A 163 3.18 12.18 3.17
N ASN A 164 2.62 10.98 3.18
CA ASN A 164 1.41 10.62 2.45
C ASN A 164 0.31 10.15 3.43
N CYS A 165 -0.71 10.95 3.59
CA CYS A 165 -1.83 10.59 4.48
C CYS A 165 -2.77 9.58 3.82
N LYS A 166 -2.55 8.27 4.02
CA LYS A 166 -3.33 7.18 3.46
C LYS A 166 -4.84 7.32 3.74
N CYS A 167 -5.23 7.76 4.94
CA CYS A 167 -6.64 8.02 5.28
C CYS A 167 -7.31 9.08 4.39
N ASN A 168 -6.54 10.04 3.87
CA ASN A 168 -7.07 11.06 2.98
C ASN A 168 -7.40 10.51 1.58
N HIS A 169 -6.70 9.46 1.14
CA HIS A 169 -7.01 8.77 -0.11
C HIS A 169 -8.31 7.98 0.02
N VAL A 170 -8.56 7.29 1.13
CA VAL A 170 -9.83 6.60 1.41
C VAL A 170 -11.01 7.56 1.29
N LYS A 171 -10.93 8.74 1.90
CA LYS A 171 -12.00 9.76 1.83
C LYS A 171 -12.35 10.22 0.41
N LYS A 172 -11.40 10.12 -0.53
CA LYS A 172 -11.62 10.46 -1.94
C LYS A 172 -12.33 9.36 -2.71
N GLN A 173 -12.38 8.12 -2.17
CA GLN A 173 -12.97 6.95 -2.84
C GLN A 173 -14.46 6.73 -2.49
N LYS A 174 -15.15 7.74 -1.98
CA LYS A 174 -16.56 7.66 -1.53
C LYS A 174 -17.58 7.21 -2.58
N TYR A 175 -17.19 7.15 -3.85
CA TYR A 175 -18.05 6.71 -4.95
C TYR A 175 -18.00 5.18 -5.16
N PHE A 176 -17.01 4.51 -4.57
CA PHE A 176 -16.94 3.06 -4.60
C PHE A 176 -17.80 2.46 -3.49
N PRO A 177 -18.51 1.35 -3.75
CA PRO A 177 -19.38 0.72 -2.77
C PRO A 177 -18.58 0.13 -1.60
N GLN A 178 -17.35 -0.27 -1.87
CA GLN A 178 -16.43 -0.84 -0.88
C GLN A 178 -15.00 -0.44 -1.17
N ILE A 179 -14.25 -0.20 -0.11
CA ILE A 179 -12.83 0.11 -0.15
C ILE A 179 -12.09 -1.02 0.56
N LEU A 180 -11.31 -1.78 -0.19
CA LEU A 180 -10.44 -2.83 0.31
C LEU A 180 -9.03 -2.28 0.46
N TYR A 181 -8.31 -2.71 1.48
CA TYR A 181 -6.96 -2.26 1.74
C TYR A 181 -6.00 -3.45 1.87
N VAL A 182 -4.83 -3.37 1.25
CA VAL A 182 -3.74 -4.34 1.41
C VAL A 182 -2.55 -3.63 2.05
N GLY A 183 -2.03 -4.15 3.15
CA GLY A 183 -0.89 -3.54 3.87
C GLY A 183 -0.26 -4.50 4.86
N ASP A 184 0.86 -4.07 5.49
CA ASP A 184 1.68 -4.91 6.35
C ASP A 184 2.06 -4.29 7.71
N GLY A 185 2.15 -2.96 7.79
CA GLY A 185 2.91 -2.31 8.84
C GLY A 185 2.24 -1.18 9.60
N THR A 186 3.08 -0.46 10.35
CA THR A 186 2.64 0.63 11.24
C THR A 186 2.09 1.84 10.51
N SER A 187 2.51 2.06 9.27
CA SER A 187 2.01 3.13 8.41
C SER A 187 0.53 2.93 8.05
N ASP A 188 0.04 1.68 8.14
CA ASP A 188 -1.32 1.27 7.75
C ASP A 188 -2.32 1.30 8.90
N TYR A 189 -1.85 1.43 10.13
CA TYR A 189 -2.74 1.37 11.31
C TYR A 189 -3.87 2.39 11.26
N CYS A 190 -3.58 3.63 10.83
CA CYS A 190 -4.62 4.66 10.77
C CYS A 190 -5.63 4.40 9.66
N VAL A 191 -5.19 3.96 8.49
CA VAL A 191 -6.05 3.74 7.33
C VAL A 191 -6.94 2.52 7.52
N SER A 192 -6.46 1.47 8.20
CA SER A 192 -7.23 0.24 8.45
C SER A 192 -8.54 0.47 9.18
N HIS A 193 -8.67 1.54 9.97
CA HIS A 193 -9.93 1.94 10.61
C HIS A 193 -10.92 2.65 9.68
N ASN A 194 -10.51 3.00 8.47
CA ASN A 194 -11.28 3.85 7.56
C ASN A 194 -11.69 3.14 6.27
N VAL A 195 -11.39 1.86 6.15
CA VAL A 195 -11.72 1.01 5.00
C VAL A 195 -12.72 -0.06 5.41
N ASP A 196 -13.35 -0.67 4.43
CA ASP A 196 -14.37 -1.67 4.69
C ASP A 196 -13.78 -3.03 5.06
N PHE A 197 -12.62 -3.38 4.46
CA PHE A 197 -11.93 -4.65 4.73
C PHE A 197 -10.43 -4.54 4.51
N VAL A 198 -9.63 -5.27 5.30
CA VAL A 198 -8.17 -5.27 5.25
C VAL A 198 -7.65 -6.67 4.91
N PHE A 199 -6.78 -6.74 3.90
CA PHE A 199 -5.88 -7.85 3.66
C PHE A 199 -4.56 -7.54 4.35
N ALA A 200 -4.30 -8.19 5.45
CA ALA A 200 -3.21 -7.83 6.37
C ALA A 200 -2.03 -8.80 6.27
N LYS A 201 -0.84 -8.25 6.15
CA LYS A 201 0.45 -8.95 6.33
C LYS A 201 1.06 -8.55 7.69
N ASP A 202 1.99 -9.33 8.16
CA ASP A 202 2.94 -9.04 9.25
C ASP A 202 2.33 -8.33 10.47
N LYS A 203 2.84 -7.15 10.81
CA LYS A 203 2.44 -6.40 12.02
C LYS A 203 0.99 -5.92 11.96
N LEU A 204 0.46 -5.70 10.75
CA LEU A 204 -0.91 -5.24 10.57
C LEU A 204 -1.94 -6.31 11.00
N VAL A 205 -1.62 -7.61 10.89
CA VAL A 205 -2.49 -8.71 11.35
C VAL A 205 -2.81 -8.54 12.84
N ASN A 206 -1.77 -8.52 13.67
CA ASN A 206 -1.95 -8.37 15.12
C ASN A 206 -2.67 -7.06 15.50
N TYR A 207 -2.42 -6.00 14.74
CA TYR A 207 -3.09 -4.73 14.95
C TYR A 207 -4.59 -4.80 14.65
N CYS A 208 -4.96 -5.41 13.54
CA CYS A 208 -6.36 -5.60 13.15
C CYS A 208 -7.11 -6.50 14.15
N GLU A 209 -6.49 -7.60 14.58
CA GLU A 209 -7.06 -8.48 15.61
C GLU A 209 -7.33 -7.72 16.91
N LYS A 210 -6.34 -7.02 17.43
CA LYS A 210 -6.43 -6.27 18.68
C LYS A 210 -7.50 -5.18 18.65
N ASN A 211 -7.74 -4.57 17.49
CA ASN A 211 -8.68 -3.46 17.31
C ASN A 211 -10.02 -3.90 16.71
N SER A 212 -10.26 -5.21 16.54
CA SER A 212 -11.49 -5.76 15.95
C SER A 212 -11.81 -5.18 14.57
N ILE A 213 -10.77 -4.94 13.75
CA ILE A 213 -10.91 -4.48 12.38
C ILE A 213 -11.21 -5.68 11.48
N ALA A 214 -12.18 -5.54 10.58
CA ALA A 214 -12.52 -6.57 9.60
C ALA A 214 -11.31 -6.85 8.68
N HIS A 215 -10.73 -8.03 8.78
CA HIS A 215 -9.52 -8.39 8.02
C HIS A 215 -9.41 -9.87 7.75
N THR A 216 -8.51 -10.21 6.82
CA THR A 216 -7.93 -11.55 6.69
C THR A 216 -6.42 -11.44 6.61
N GLN A 217 -5.74 -12.41 7.23
CA GLN A 217 -4.31 -12.56 7.05
C GLN A 217 -4.01 -13.10 5.66
N ILE A 218 -3.02 -12.53 5.00
CA ILE A 218 -2.50 -12.99 3.72
C ILE A 218 -1.00 -13.19 3.80
N THR A 219 -0.48 -14.03 2.92
CA THR A 219 0.97 -14.27 2.74
C THR A 219 1.46 -13.72 1.39
N SER A 220 0.59 -13.73 0.38
CA SER A 220 0.88 -13.22 -0.95
C SER A 220 -0.39 -12.63 -1.61
N PHE A 221 -0.22 -12.03 -2.77
CA PHE A 221 -1.35 -11.53 -3.57
C PHE A 221 -2.22 -12.65 -4.18
N ALA A 222 -1.76 -13.90 -4.20
CA ALA A 222 -2.62 -15.04 -4.55
C ALA A 222 -3.76 -15.21 -3.53
N ASP A 223 -3.51 -14.94 -2.25
CA ASP A 223 -4.54 -15.00 -1.21
C ASP A 223 -5.62 -13.93 -1.44
N VAL A 224 -5.22 -12.71 -1.85
CA VAL A 224 -6.15 -11.62 -2.20
C VAL A 224 -7.01 -12.02 -3.40
N THR A 225 -6.38 -12.54 -4.46
CA THR A 225 -7.09 -13.00 -5.66
C THR A 225 -8.11 -14.07 -5.30
N THR A 226 -7.70 -15.09 -4.55
CA THR A 226 -8.58 -16.18 -4.10
C THR A 226 -9.78 -15.64 -3.31
N ALA A 227 -9.56 -14.69 -2.42
CA ALA A 227 -10.63 -14.10 -1.63
C ALA A 227 -11.63 -13.32 -2.49
N LEU A 228 -11.16 -12.57 -3.49
CA LEU A 228 -12.01 -11.86 -4.45
C LEU A 228 -12.82 -12.82 -5.33
N GLU A 229 -12.20 -13.90 -5.81
CA GLU A 229 -12.88 -14.94 -6.60
C GLU A 229 -14.02 -15.60 -5.82
N GLN A 230 -13.75 -16.02 -4.59
CA GLN A 230 -14.75 -16.63 -3.72
C GLN A 230 -15.91 -15.69 -3.43
N ALA A 231 -15.59 -14.41 -3.22
CA ALA A 231 -16.58 -13.39 -2.99
C ALA A 231 -17.50 -13.19 -4.21
N GLN A 232 -16.96 -13.17 -5.43
CA GLN A 232 -17.76 -13.07 -6.66
C GLN A 232 -18.66 -14.30 -6.87
N GLN A 233 -18.14 -15.51 -6.62
CA GLN A 233 -18.91 -16.76 -6.77
C GLN A 233 -20.10 -16.84 -5.80
N ALA A 234 -20.01 -16.25 -4.62
CA ALA A 234 -21.09 -16.22 -3.64
C ALA A 234 -22.29 -15.35 -4.07
N VAL A 235 -22.10 -14.42 -5.01
CA VAL A 235 -23.15 -13.52 -5.54
C VAL A 235 -23.99 -14.17 -6.63
N ILE A 236 -23.39 -15.04 -7.44
CA ILE A 236 -24.06 -15.64 -8.62
C ILE A 236 -25.32 -16.44 -8.25
N PRO A 237 -25.36 -17.26 -7.16
CA PRO A 237 -26.56 -18.02 -6.80
C PRO A 237 -27.77 -17.19 -6.39
N VAL A 238 -27.54 -15.99 -5.82
CA VAL A 238 -28.63 -15.12 -5.34
C VAL A 238 -29.37 -14.45 -6.50
N MET A 239 -28.76 -14.31 -7.65
CA MET A 239 -29.38 -13.72 -8.85
C MET A 239 -30.23 -14.72 -9.64
N MET A 240 -29.93 -16.03 -9.57
CA MET A 240 -30.67 -17.05 -10.30
C MET A 240 -32.00 -17.47 -9.61
N VAL A 241 -32.28 -16.99 -8.43
CA VAL A 241 -33.48 -17.36 -7.63
C VAL A 241 -34.62 -16.32 -7.75
N LYS A 242 -34.45 -15.28 -8.55
CA LYS A 242 -35.46 -14.20 -8.75
C LYS A 242 -36.04 -14.21 -10.18
N GLU A 243 -36.43 -15.38 -10.70
CA GLU A 243 -37.36 -15.48 -11.80
C GLU A 243 -38.67 -16.11 -11.35
#